data_69ea348c8f5edfafc3c1e91a376e1300
#
_entry.id   69ea348c8f5edfafc3c1e91a376e1300
#
_cell.length_a   1.000
_cell.length_b   1.000
_cell.length_c   1.000
_cell.angle_alpha   90.00
_cell.angle_beta   90.00
_cell.angle_gamma   90.00
#
_symmetry.space_group_name_H-M   'P 1'
#
loop_
_entity.id
_entity.type
_entity.pdbx_description
1 polymer ?
#
loop_
_entity_poly.entity_id
_entity_poly.type
_entity_poly.pdbx_seq_one_letter_code
_entity_poly.pdbx_strand_id
1 'polypeptide(L)'
;AGRRRAAKAFEKMGRVSERGARPFVRKKLEQALRSITARTLVVGITTDIIFTPAEMRSLHAMIPGSAYHEIDSPFGHDGFLVEHEQLNDILLPFMNN
;
A
#
# COMPACT_ATOMS: atom_id res chain seq x y z
N ALA A 1 3.39 -0.58 -17.83
CA ALA A 1 1.94 -0.41 -17.66
C ALA A 1 1.50 -0.71 -16.23
N GLY A 2 1.92 -1.82 -15.64
CA GLY A 2 1.53 -2.19 -14.27
C GLY A 2 1.98 -1.21 -13.21
N ARG A 3 3.18 -0.66 -13.32
CA ARG A 3 3.73 0.31 -12.36
C ARG A 3 2.94 1.61 -12.32
N ARG A 4 2.53 2.10 -13.49
CA ARG A 4 1.73 3.33 -13.58
C ARG A 4 0.35 3.13 -12.97
N ARG A 5 -0.27 1.97 -13.21
CA ARG A 5 -1.58 1.65 -12.63
C ARG A 5 -1.52 1.57 -11.11
N ALA A 6 -0.47 0.96 -10.57
CA ALA A 6 -0.28 0.87 -9.13
C ALA A 6 -0.15 2.25 -8.49
N ALA A 7 0.67 3.13 -9.07
CA ALA A 7 0.86 4.49 -8.55
C ALA A 7 -0.44 5.29 -8.57
N LYS A 8 -1.19 5.23 -9.67
CA LYS A 8 -2.48 5.94 -9.78
C LYS A 8 -3.53 5.40 -8.82
N ALA A 9 -3.58 4.10 -8.62
CA ALA A 9 -4.51 3.49 -7.67
C ALA A 9 -4.18 3.93 -6.24
N PHE A 10 -2.91 3.98 -5.89
CA PHE A 10 -2.46 4.43 -4.58
C PHE A 10 -2.84 5.90 -4.31
N GLU A 11 -2.62 6.78 -5.29
CA GLU A 11 -3.03 8.18 -5.19
C GLU A 11 -4.53 8.32 -4.97
N LYS A 12 -5.32 7.59 -5.74
CA LYS A 12 -6.78 7.62 -5.59
C LYS A 12 -7.21 7.12 -4.23
N MET A 13 -6.59 6.07 -3.74
CA MET A 13 -6.89 5.51 -2.42
C MET A 13 -6.67 6.53 -1.31
N GLY A 14 -5.53 7.24 -1.34
CA GLY A 14 -5.23 8.28 -0.36
C GLY A 14 -6.26 9.41 -0.37
N ARG A 15 -6.64 9.89 -1.55
CA ARG A 15 -7.65 10.93 -1.68
C ARG A 15 -9.03 10.49 -1.22
N VAL A 16 -9.38 9.26 -1.52
CA VAL A 16 -10.66 8.68 -1.14
C VAL A 16 -10.75 8.51 0.37
N SER A 17 -9.70 8.03 1.02
CA SER A 17 -9.65 7.88 2.47
C SER A 17 -9.87 9.20 3.21
N GLU A 18 -9.28 10.28 2.71
CA GLU A 18 -9.39 11.61 3.32
C GLU A 18 -10.82 12.17 3.27
N ARG A 19 -11.58 11.80 2.26
CA ARG A 19 -12.90 12.40 1.98
C ARG A 19 -14.08 11.49 2.27
N GLY A 20 -13.84 10.24 2.58
CA GLY A 20 -14.89 9.23 2.63
C GLY A 20 -15.33 8.85 1.20
N ALA A 21 -15.20 7.58 0.86
CA ALA A 21 -15.49 7.10 -0.49
C ALA A 21 -16.99 6.99 -0.75
N ARG A 22 -17.46 7.50 -1.88
CA ARG A 22 -18.79 7.16 -2.42
C ARG A 22 -18.73 5.73 -2.98
N PRO A 23 -19.83 4.97 -2.90
CA PRO A 23 -19.83 3.55 -3.32
C PRO A 23 -19.32 3.31 -4.75
N PHE A 24 -19.69 4.16 -5.71
CA PHE A 24 -19.24 3.96 -7.09
C PHE A 24 -17.76 4.27 -7.28
N VAL A 25 -17.20 5.22 -6.54
CA VAL A 25 -15.76 5.55 -6.56
C VAL A 25 -14.97 4.39 -5.98
N ARG A 26 -15.44 3.84 -4.86
CA ARG A 26 -14.83 2.67 -4.25
C ARG A 26 -14.83 1.48 -5.23
N LYS A 27 -15.90 1.25 -5.93
CA LYS A 27 -16.03 0.16 -6.90
C LYS A 27 -15.04 0.31 -8.05
N LYS A 28 -14.88 1.53 -8.57
CA LYS A 28 -13.88 1.82 -9.61
C LYS A 28 -12.47 1.63 -9.10
N LEU A 29 -12.19 2.03 -7.87
CA LEU A 29 -10.90 1.83 -7.23
C LEU A 29 -10.58 0.34 -7.10
N GLU A 30 -11.53 -0.45 -6.63
CA GLU A 30 -11.37 -1.91 -6.52
C GLU A 30 -11.06 -2.53 -7.89
N GLN A 31 -11.77 -2.13 -8.94
CA GLN A 31 -11.53 -2.62 -10.29
C GLN A 31 -10.12 -2.26 -10.77
N ALA A 32 -9.68 -1.04 -10.50
CA ALA A 32 -8.33 -0.60 -10.87
C ALA A 32 -7.26 -1.42 -10.15
N LEU A 33 -7.44 -1.65 -8.84
CA LEU A 33 -6.49 -2.43 -8.04
C LEU A 33 -6.45 -3.90 -8.47
N ARG A 34 -7.61 -4.49 -8.77
CA ARG A 34 -7.70 -5.87 -9.24
C ARG A 34 -7.07 -6.07 -10.62
N SER A 35 -6.92 -5.00 -11.40
CA SER A 35 -6.31 -5.06 -12.72
C SER A 35 -4.78 -4.97 -12.70
N ILE A 36 -4.17 -4.76 -11.53
CA ILE A 36 -2.71 -4.68 -11.39
C ILE A 36 -2.11 -6.07 -11.61
N THR A 37 -1.22 -6.15 -12.59
CA THR A 37 -0.50 -7.40 -12.91
C THR A 37 0.95 -7.38 -12.44
N ALA A 38 1.47 -6.21 -12.07
CA ALA A 38 2.83 -6.09 -11.57
C ALA A 38 2.96 -6.82 -10.22
N ARG A 39 4.12 -7.42 -10.01
CA ARG A 39 4.44 -7.97 -8.69
C ARG A 39 4.48 -6.82 -7.68
N THR A 40 3.68 -6.91 -6.63
CA THR A 40 3.42 -5.80 -5.73
C THR A 40 3.67 -6.16 -4.27
N LEU A 41 4.36 -5.28 -3.58
CA LEU A 41 4.55 -5.34 -2.14
C LEU A 41 3.87 -4.12 -1.51
N VAL A 42 3.02 -4.36 -0.54
CA VAL A 42 2.37 -3.30 0.25
C VAL A 42 3.02 -3.26 1.62
N VAL A 43 3.50 -2.10 2.02
CA VAL A 43 4.16 -1.91 3.31
C VAL A 43 3.40 -0.90 4.13
N GLY A 44 2.97 -1.30 5.32
CA GLY A 44 2.34 -0.43 6.30
C GLY A 44 3.31 -0.10 7.44
N ILE A 45 3.02 0.97 8.16
CA ILE A 45 3.75 1.36 9.36
C ILE A 45 2.76 1.45 10.52
N THR A 46 3.10 0.83 11.65
CA THR A 46 2.17 0.66 12.77
C THR A 46 1.55 1.96 13.29
N THR A 47 2.30 3.06 13.26
CA THR A 47 1.84 4.35 13.79
C THR A 47 1.47 5.37 12.71
N ASP A 48 1.44 4.95 11.45
CA ASP A 48 1.08 5.85 10.35
C ASP A 48 -0.40 6.22 10.42
N ILE A 49 -0.70 7.51 10.59
CA ILE A 49 -2.07 8.02 10.67
C ILE A 49 -2.58 8.54 9.33
N ILE A 50 -1.71 8.69 8.34
CA ILE A 50 -2.07 9.15 6.99
C ILE A 50 -2.45 7.95 6.13
N PHE A 51 -1.60 6.95 6.11
CA PHE A 51 -1.84 5.67 5.44
C PHE A 51 -1.84 4.57 6.48
N THR A 52 -2.96 4.41 7.15
CA THR A 52 -3.05 3.51 8.31
C THR A 52 -2.79 2.05 7.93
N PRO A 53 -2.32 1.22 8.86
CA PRO A 53 -2.18 -0.22 8.59
C PRO A 53 -3.47 -0.87 8.08
N ALA A 54 -4.63 -0.45 8.61
CA ALA A 54 -5.92 -0.97 8.14
C ALA A 54 -6.15 -0.66 6.67
N GLU A 55 -5.84 0.55 6.23
CA GLU A 55 -5.95 0.94 4.82
C GLU A 55 -4.95 0.19 3.94
N MET A 56 -3.73 0.00 4.42
CA MET A 56 -2.71 -0.76 3.69
C MET A 56 -3.11 -2.23 3.55
N ARG A 57 -3.67 -2.84 4.58
CA ARG A 57 -4.20 -4.20 4.49
C ARG A 57 -5.37 -4.30 3.51
N SER A 58 -6.24 -3.29 3.48
CA SER A 58 -7.33 -3.23 2.51
C SER A 58 -6.80 -3.14 1.08
N LEU A 59 -5.78 -2.33 0.86
CA LEU A 59 -5.11 -2.21 -0.43
C LEU A 59 -4.52 -3.55 -0.88
N HIS A 60 -3.81 -4.22 0.02
CA HIS A 60 -3.25 -5.55 -0.22
C HIS A 60 -4.32 -6.57 -0.61
N ALA A 61 -5.46 -6.55 0.07
CA ALA A 61 -6.56 -7.48 -0.21
C ALA A 61 -7.14 -7.29 -1.62
N MET A 62 -7.05 -6.10 -2.18
CA MET A 62 -7.59 -5.79 -3.51
C MET A 62 -6.59 -6.01 -4.65
N ILE A 63 -5.30 -6.12 -4.37
CA ILE A 63 -4.27 -6.33 -5.39
C ILE A 63 -3.94 -7.83 -5.45
N PRO A 64 -4.31 -8.53 -6.54
CA PRO A 64 -4.10 -9.98 -6.63
C PRO A 64 -2.62 -10.35 -6.54
N GLY A 65 -2.32 -11.32 -5.69
CA GLY A 65 -0.96 -11.83 -5.54
C GLY A 65 0.02 -10.90 -4.86
N SER A 66 -0.45 -9.78 -4.29
CA SER A 66 0.42 -8.87 -3.56
C SER A 66 0.87 -9.49 -2.24
N ALA A 67 2.03 -9.06 -1.74
CA ALA A 67 2.51 -9.37 -0.40
C ALA A 67 2.26 -8.16 0.51
N TYR A 68 2.11 -8.40 1.80
CA TYR A 68 1.95 -7.35 2.79
C TYR A 68 2.93 -7.55 3.92
N HIS A 69 3.60 -6.46 4.31
CA HIS A 69 4.45 -6.42 5.49
C HIS A 69 4.19 -5.13 6.27
N GLU A 70 4.43 -5.20 7.57
CA GLU A 70 4.21 -4.06 8.45
C GLU A 70 5.53 -3.73 9.15
N ILE A 71 5.88 -2.44 9.13
CA ILE A 71 7.05 -1.92 9.86
C ILE A 71 6.56 -1.41 11.20
N ASP A 72 7.20 -1.86 12.27
CA ASP A 72 6.94 -1.35 13.61
C ASP A 72 7.82 -0.15 13.88
N SER A 73 7.21 1.03 13.98
CA SER A 73 7.92 2.28 14.18
C SER A 73 7.05 3.27 14.96
N PRO A 74 7.62 4.00 15.93
CA PRO A 74 6.91 5.06 16.64
C PRO A 74 6.87 6.39 15.87
N PHE A 75 7.47 6.46 14.69
CA PHE A 75 7.65 7.71 13.96
C PHE A 75 6.63 7.97 12.87
N GLY A 76 5.53 7.20 12.82
CA GLY A 76 4.51 7.37 11.79
C GLY A 76 5.07 7.13 10.40
N HIS A 77 4.61 7.91 9.42
CA HIS A 77 5.04 7.76 8.03
C HIS A 77 6.55 7.94 7.84
N ASP A 78 7.21 8.71 8.69
CA ASP A 78 8.66 8.89 8.65
C ASP A 78 9.42 7.60 8.98
N GLY A 79 8.76 6.58 9.47
CA GLY A 79 9.35 5.27 9.69
C GLY A 79 10.05 4.71 8.46
N PHE A 80 9.60 5.04 7.26
CA PHE A 80 10.29 4.65 6.03
C PHE A 80 11.71 5.23 5.93
N LEU A 81 11.94 6.37 6.57
CA LEU A 81 13.26 7.04 6.55
C LEU A 81 14.15 6.59 7.72
N VAL A 82 13.55 6.10 8.79
CA VAL A 82 14.25 5.77 10.03
C VAL A 82 14.52 4.27 10.17
N GLU A 83 13.54 3.43 9.83
CA GLU A 83 13.62 1.99 10.05
C GLU A 83 14.26 1.26 8.87
N HIS A 84 15.52 1.59 8.57
CA HIS A 84 16.27 1.04 7.43
C HIS A 84 16.42 -0.47 7.49
N GLU A 85 16.68 -1.03 8.67
CA GLU A 85 16.91 -2.47 8.82
C GLU A 85 15.64 -3.25 8.54
N GLN A 86 14.53 -2.85 9.13
CA GLN A 86 13.25 -3.49 8.89
C GLN A 86 12.85 -3.42 7.42
N LEU A 87 13.05 -2.25 6.82
CA LEU A 87 12.71 -2.05 5.41
C LEU A 87 13.57 -2.92 4.50
N ASN A 88 14.87 -3.01 4.76
CA ASN A 88 15.77 -3.86 4.00
C ASN A 88 15.40 -5.34 4.13
N ASP A 89 15.05 -5.79 5.32
CA ASP A 89 14.65 -7.17 5.58
C ASP A 89 13.41 -7.57 4.78
N ILE A 90 12.55 -6.60 4.47
CA ILE A 90 11.35 -6.81 3.66
C ILE A 90 11.66 -6.69 2.17
N LEU A 91 12.39 -5.66 1.77
CA LEU A 91 12.61 -5.33 0.35
C LEU A 91 13.55 -6.29 -0.34
N LEU A 92 14.66 -6.69 0.31
CA LEU A 92 15.66 -7.52 -0.33
C LEU A 92 15.12 -8.88 -0.78
N PRO A 93 14.40 -9.65 0.07
CA PRO A 93 13.78 -10.89 -0.41
C PRO A 93 12.77 -10.68 -1.53
N PHE A 94 12.01 -9.61 -1.46
CA PHE A 94 11.01 -9.30 -2.48
C PHE A 94 11.68 -8.98 -3.83
N MET A 95 12.75 -8.20 -3.83
CA MET A 95 13.45 -7.80 -5.05
C MET A 95 14.23 -8.94 -5.67
N ASN A 96 14.68 -9.90 -4.86
CA ASN A 96 15.51 -11.02 -5.33
C ASN A 96 14.72 -12.26 -5.77
N ASN A 97 13.43 -12.21 -5.63
CA ASN A 97 12.57 -13.32 -6.05
C ASN A 97 12.16 -13.19 -7.52
#